data_96876af2ca2e65c74ce7759571f2346b
#
_entry.id   96876af2ca2e65c74ce7759571f2346b
#
_cell.length_a   1.000
_cell.length_b   1.000
_cell.length_c   1.000
_cell.angle_alpha   90.00
_cell.angle_beta   90.00
_cell.angle_gamma   90.00
#
_symmetry.space_group_name_H-M   'P 1'
#
loop_
_entity.id
_entity.type
_entity.pdbx_description
1 polymer ?
#
loop_
_entity_poly.entity_id
_entity_poly.type
_entity_poly.pdbx_seq_one_letter_code
_entity_poly.pdbx_strand_id
1 'polypeptide(L)'
;VLTRAVNAREVVVHRCDWAARAGVRAGMDLAHARSLLPTQPEAHVETHRPDRDAAALHALACRALRFSPLVAPDAPDGLWIDITGTERLHKGEDRLIRAVSGAMTRLGFGARVASASTYGCAWAVAHYGPHGLAIVAPGREREAIADLPVGALRLSPETADGLGE
;
A
#
# COMPACT_ATOMS: atom_id res chain seq x y z
N VAL A 1 12.52 3.25 10.09
CA VAL A 1 13.29 2.41 9.16
C VAL A 1 13.17 0.97 9.61
N LEU A 2 12.85 0.03 8.69
CA LEU A 2 12.89 -1.40 8.98
C LEU A 2 14.19 -2.00 8.43
N THR A 3 14.80 -2.89 9.22
CA THR A 3 16.07 -3.52 8.88
C THR A 3 15.98 -5.04 8.90
N ARG A 4 16.91 -5.68 8.21
CA ARG A 4 17.10 -7.13 8.23
C ARG A 4 18.60 -7.44 8.31
N ALA A 5 18.96 -8.46 9.09
CA ALA A 5 20.33 -8.97 9.12
C ALA A 5 20.64 -9.74 7.83
N VAL A 6 21.74 -9.38 7.17
CA VAL A 6 22.27 -10.06 5.99
C VAL A 6 23.80 -10.16 6.17
N ASN A 7 24.33 -11.37 6.21
CA ASN A 7 25.80 -11.61 6.38
C ASN A 7 26.43 -10.79 7.51
N ALA A 8 25.83 -10.84 8.71
CA ALA A 8 26.25 -10.09 9.90
C ALA A 8 26.17 -8.54 9.79
N ARG A 9 25.50 -8.01 8.78
CA ARG A 9 25.21 -6.58 8.63
C ARG A 9 23.71 -6.34 8.73
N GLU A 10 23.31 -5.21 9.28
CA GLU A 10 21.92 -4.76 9.23
C GLU A 10 21.71 -3.90 7.98
N VAL A 11 20.78 -4.32 7.14
CA VAL A 11 20.46 -3.68 5.86
C VAL A 11 19.04 -3.12 5.92
N VAL A 12 18.84 -1.91 5.45
CA VAL A 12 17.53 -1.28 5.33
C VAL A 12 16.68 -2.04 4.30
N VAL A 13 15.49 -2.50 4.69
CA VAL A 13 14.52 -3.13 3.79
C VAL A 13 13.35 -2.21 3.46
N HIS A 14 12.87 -1.44 4.45
CA HIS A 14 11.80 -0.47 4.26
C HIS A 14 12.11 0.86 4.96
N ARG A 15 11.59 1.94 4.40
CA ARG A 15 11.75 3.30 4.90
C ARG A 15 10.44 4.08 4.75
N CYS A 16 10.18 5.02 5.63
CA CYS A 16 9.12 5.99 5.46
C CYS A 16 9.59 7.16 4.54
N ASP A 17 8.65 7.99 4.10
CA ASP A 17 8.93 9.14 3.23
C ASP A 17 9.93 10.12 3.84
N TRP A 18 9.89 10.31 5.15
CA TRP A 18 10.85 11.16 5.85
C TRP A 18 12.29 10.66 5.70
N ALA A 19 12.53 9.36 5.92
CA ALA A 19 13.84 8.75 5.71
C ALA A 19 14.24 8.76 4.22
N ALA A 20 13.27 8.60 3.31
CA ALA A 20 13.50 8.70 1.88
C ALA A 20 14.01 10.08 1.47
N ARG A 21 13.40 11.15 1.98
CA ARG A 21 13.82 12.55 1.73
C ARG A 21 15.21 12.84 2.30
N ALA A 22 15.62 12.17 3.37
CA ALA A 22 16.97 12.23 3.91
C ALA A 22 18.01 11.43 3.09
N GLY A 23 17.58 10.75 2.01
CA GLY A 23 18.47 10.00 1.12
C GLY A 23 18.63 8.52 1.48
N VAL A 24 17.92 8.02 2.51
CA VAL A 24 17.94 6.58 2.85
C VAL A 24 17.29 5.76 1.74
N ARG A 25 17.93 4.68 1.34
CA ARG A 25 17.45 3.75 0.30
C ARG A 25 17.39 2.32 0.85
N ALA A 26 16.48 1.52 0.33
CA ALA A 26 16.50 0.07 0.55
C ALA A 26 17.82 -0.52 0.04
N GLY A 27 18.35 -1.51 0.74
CA GLY A 27 19.65 -2.09 0.46
C GLY A 27 20.85 -1.39 1.13
N MET A 28 20.68 -0.20 1.69
CA MET A 28 21.74 0.49 2.44
C MET A 28 22.07 -0.24 3.74
N ASP A 29 23.34 -0.22 4.11
CA ASP A 29 23.79 -0.56 5.46
C ASP A 29 23.18 0.40 6.48
N LEU A 30 22.74 -0.11 7.65
CA LEU A 30 22.11 0.71 8.68
C LEU A 30 23.01 1.82 9.21
N ALA A 31 24.31 1.56 9.33
CA ALA A 31 25.25 2.58 9.80
C ALA A 31 25.33 3.76 8.83
N HIS A 32 25.35 3.48 7.52
CA HIS A 32 25.28 4.53 6.50
C HIS A 32 23.91 5.24 6.54
N ALA A 33 22.80 4.49 6.62
CA ALA A 33 21.49 5.12 6.72
C ALA A 33 21.36 6.06 7.93
N ARG A 34 21.93 5.67 9.09
CA ARG A 34 21.95 6.52 10.28
C ARG A 34 22.74 7.82 10.09
N SER A 35 23.83 7.81 9.31
CA SER A 35 24.62 9.04 9.04
C SER A 35 23.87 10.04 8.15
N LEU A 36 22.86 9.60 7.40
CA LEU A 36 22.01 10.45 6.58
C LEU A 36 20.82 11.02 7.35
N LEU A 37 20.43 10.39 8.43
CA LEU A 37 19.28 10.80 9.23
C LEU A 37 19.66 11.88 10.23
N PRO A 38 18.83 12.91 10.42
CA PRO A 38 19.08 13.92 11.44
C PRO A 38 19.05 13.30 12.84
N THR A 39 19.82 13.89 13.74
CA THR A 39 19.92 13.43 15.13
C THR A 39 18.62 13.63 15.91
N GLN A 40 17.79 14.58 15.48
CA GLN A 40 16.47 14.86 16.09
C GLN A 40 15.44 15.17 14.99
N PRO A 41 14.24 14.53 15.05
CA PRO A 41 13.90 13.44 15.98
C PRO A 41 14.71 12.18 15.71
N GLU A 42 14.99 11.41 16.77
CA GLU A 42 15.72 10.14 16.64
C GLU A 42 14.97 9.18 15.70
N ALA A 43 15.71 8.58 14.77
CA ALA A 43 15.14 7.67 13.81
C ALA A 43 14.75 6.35 14.48
N HIS A 44 13.47 6.01 14.44
CA HIS A 44 12.99 4.72 14.90
C HIS A 44 13.47 3.60 13.95
N VAL A 45 14.16 2.60 14.50
CA VAL A 45 14.69 1.45 13.76
C VAL A 45 14.13 0.18 14.36
N GLU A 46 13.50 -0.64 13.52
CA GLU A 46 12.95 -1.94 13.92
C GLU A 46 13.42 -3.05 12.98
N THR A 47 13.49 -4.25 13.51
CA THR A 47 13.71 -5.44 12.69
C THR A 47 12.47 -5.77 11.87
N HIS A 48 12.62 -5.89 10.56
CA HIS A 48 11.56 -6.35 9.66
C HIS A 48 11.15 -7.79 10.00
N ARG A 49 9.86 -8.01 10.17
CA ARG A 49 9.26 -9.29 10.57
C ARG A 49 8.13 -9.68 9.60
N PRO A 50 8.46 -10.17 8.41
CA PRO A 50 7.48 -10.43 7.35
C PRO A 50 6.36 -11.37 7.78
N ASP A 51 6.64 -12.36 8.63
CA ASP A 51 5.63 -13.28 9.14
C ASP A 51 4.59 -12.57 10.02
N ARG A 52 5.03 -11.61 10.84
CA ARG A 52 4.13 -10.78 11.66
C ARG A 52 3.32 -9.82 10.82
N ASP A 53 3.94 -9.25 9.79
CA ASP A 53 3.27 -8.34 8.86
C ASP A 53 2.20 -9.10 8.07
N ALA A 54 2.50 -10.29 7.58
CA ALA A 54 1.53 -11.17 6.92
C ALA A 54 0.37 -11.57 7.84
N ALA A 55 0.66 -11.92 9.10
CA ALA A 55 -0.37 -12.25 10.08
C ALA A 55 -1.26 -11.03 10.41
N ALA A 56 -0.68 -9.83 10.52
CA ALA A 56 -1.41 -8.59 10.74
C ALA A 56 -2.30 -8.25 9.53
N LEU A 57 -1.79 -8.41 8.31
CA LEU A 57 -2.57 -8.20 7.08
C LEU A 57 -3.75 -9.18 6.99
N HIS A 58 -3.53 -10.44 7.34
CA HIS A 58 -4.61 -11.43 7.42
C HIS A 58 -5.67 -11.05 8.47
N ALA A 59 -5.25 -10.59 9.64
CA ALA A 59 -6.17 -10.12 10.67
C ALA A 59 -6.98 -8.90 10.23
N LEU A 60 -6.38 -7.99 9.44
CA LEU A 60 -7.09 -6.87 8.80
C LEU A 60 -8.10 -7.37 7.76
N ALA A 61 -7.75 -8.36 6.94
CA ALA A 61 -8.68 -8.99 5.99
C ALA A 61 -9.89 -9.60 6.72
N CYS A 62 -9.68 -10.33 7.82
CA CYS A 62 -10.76 -10.86 8.65
C CYS A 62 -11.66 -9.74 9.22
N ARG A 63 -11.11 -8.61 9.61
CA ARG A 63 -11.90 -7.45 10.07
C ARG A 63 -12.68 -6.79 8.94
N ALA A 64 -12.18 -6.86 7.72
CA ALA A 64 -12.83 -6.29 6.55
C ALA A 64 -14.03 -7.13 6.04
N LEU A 65 -14.18 -8.38 6.50
CA LEU A 65 -15.35 -9.23 6.20
C LEU A 65 -16.69 -8.61 6.57
N ARG A 66 -16.72 -7.62 7.46
CA ARG A 66 -17.92 -6.84 7.76
C ARG A 66 -18.40 -5.95 6.61
N PHE A 67 -17.56 -5.69 5.62
CA PHE A 67 -17.89 -4.87 4.45
C PHE A 67 -18.32 -5.73 3.25
N SER A 68 -17.72 -6.92 3.13
CA SER A 68 -18.04 -7.91 2.11
C SER A 68 -17.64 -9.31 2.58
N PRO A 69 -18.36 -10.36 2.20
CA PRO A 69 -17.94 -11.74 2.48
C PRO A 69 -16.72 -12.18 1.69
N LEU A 70 -16.34 -11.43 0.64
CA LEU A 70 -15.23 -11.74 -0.25
C LEU A 70 -14.10 -10.73 -0.03
N VAL A 71 -13.15 -11.12 0.82
CA VAL A 71 -11.97 -10.33 1.15
C VAL A 71 -10.73 -11.21 1.05
N ALA A 72 -9.67 -10.68 0.46
CA ALA A 72 -8.37 -11.34 0.38
C ALA A 72 -7.24 -10.35 0.72
N PRO A 73 -6.18 -10.79 1.42
CA PRO A 73 -4.96 -10.00 1.54
C PRO A 73 -4.26 -9.89 0.19
N ASP A 74 -3.71 -8.72 -0.10
CA ASP A 74 -2.82 -8.43 -1.22
C ASP A 74 -1.46 -8.00 -0.65
N ALA A 75 -0.57 -8.96 -0.47
CA ALA A 75 0.73 -8.71 0.13
C ALA A 75 1.57 -7.72 -0.72
N PRO A 76 2.40 -6.89 -0.08
CA PRO A 76 2.70 -6.89 1.37
C PRO A 76 1.75 -6.03 2.21
N ASP A 77 0.94 -5.14 1.64
CA ASP A 77 0.29 -4.03 2.35
C ASP A 77 -1.14 -3.71 1.88
N GLY A 78 -1.72 -4.55 1.02
CA GLY A 78 -3.04 -4.34 0.42
C GLY A 78 -4.11 -5.32 0.87
N LEU A 79 -5.36 -4.94 0.64
CA LEU A 79 -6.54 -5.79 0.76
C LEU A 79 -7.40 -5.67 -0.49
N TRP A 80 -7.87 -6.81 -0.98
CA TRP A 80 -8.95 -6.90 -1.94
C TRP A 80 -10.28 -7.08 -1.22
N ILE A 81 -11.26 -6.29 -1.58
CA ILE A 81 -12.63 -6.38 -1.08
C ILE A 81 -13.53 -6.38 -2.30
N ASP A 82 -14.16 -7.51 -2.61
CA ASP A 82 -15.19 -7.53 -3.66
C ASP A 82 -16.49 -6.98 -3.10
N ILE A 83 -16.87 -5.83 -3.57
CA ILE A 83 -18.07 -5.11 -3.11
C ILE A 83 -19.30 -5.39 -3.97
N THR A 84 -19.22 -6.27 -4.96
CA THR A 84 -20.31 -6.59 -5.87
C THR A 84 -21.54 -7.05 -5.07
N GLY A 85 -22.66 -6.32 -5.24
CA GLY A 85 -23.92 -6.60 -4.56
C GLY A 85 -23.97 -6.18 -3.09
N THR A 86 -22.87 -5.77 -2.46
CA THR A 86 -22.84 -5.32 -1.06
C THR A 86 -23.09 -3.82 -0.90
N GLU A 87 -22.97 -3.06 -1.96
CA GLU A 87 -23.13 -1.61 -1.97
C GLU A 87 -24.51 -1.17 -1.47
N ARG A 88 -25.54 -1.98 -1.72
CA ARG A 88 -26.93 -1.71 -1.26
C ARG A 88 -27.05 -1.76 0.26
N LEU A 89 -26.34 -2.68 0.92
CA LEU A 89 -26.32 -2.82 2.38
C LEU A 89 -25.70 -1.59 3.03
N HIS A 90 -24.76 -0.95 2.34
CA HIS A 90 -24.04 0.23 2.81
C HIS A 90 -24.64 1.55 2.29
N LYS A 91 -25.82 1.51 1.65
CA LYS A 91 -26.49 2.69 1.07
C LYS A 91 -25.67 3.39 -0.02
N GLY A 92 -24.96 2.61 -0.82
CA GLY A 92 -24.16 3.03 -1.96
C GLY A 92 -22.66 2.84 -1.78
N GLU A 93 -21.98 2.77 -2.92
CA GLU A 93 -20.53 2.54 -3.02
C GLU A 93 -19.71 3.62 -2.31
N ASP A 94 -20.06 4.90 -2.48
CA ASP A 94 -19.36 6.03 -1.84
C ASP A 94 -19.33 5.90 -0.30
N ARG A 95 -20.48 5.52 0.28
CA ARG A 95 -20.55 5.30 1.74
C ARG A 95 -19.74 4.09 2.18
N LEU A 96 -19.75 3.04 1.37
CA LEU A 96 -19.00 1.83 1.66
C LEU A 96 -17.48 2.11 1.68
N ILE A 97 -16.93 2.74 0.63
CA ILE A 97 -15.50 3.02 0.59
C ILE A 97 -15.06 4.01 1.67
N ARG A 98 -15.91 5.01 2.01
CA ARG A 98 -15.64 5.89 3.18
C ARG A 98 -15.67 5.12 4.49
N ALA A 99 -16.56 4.15 4.64
CA ALA A 99 -16.62 3.31 5.83
C ALA A 99 -15.38 2.43 5.97
N VAL A 100 -14.88 1.88 4.85
CA VAL A 100 -13.61 1.13 4.80
C VAL A 100 -12.45 2.04 5.20
N SER A 101 -12.30 3.20 4.56
CA SER A 101 -11.24 4.18 4.87
C SER A 101 -11.27 4.60 6.33
N GLY A 102 -12.44 4.98 6.84
CA GLY A 102 -12.61 5.38 8.25
C GLY A 102 -12.32 4.24 9.24
N ALA A 103 -12.54 2.99 8.83
CA ALA A 103 -12.19 1.83 9.65
C ALA A 103 -10.65 1.66 9.75
N MET A 104 -9.93 1.83 8.65
CA MET A 104 -8.47 1.76 8.63
C MET A 104 -7.87 2.90 9.44
N THR A 105 -8.39 4.12 9.30
CA THR A 105 -7.96 5.28 10.11
C THR A 105 -8.13 5.03 11.60
N ARG A 106 -9.26 4.47 12.05
CA ARG A 106 -9.47 4.12 13.46
C ARG A 106 -8.53 3.06 14.00
N LEU A 107 -7.98 2.24 13.11
CA LEU A 107 -6.94 1.24 13.46
C LEU A 107 -5.52 1.83 13.40
N GLY A 108 -5.38 3.12 13.07
CA GLY A 108 -4.09 3.80 12.99
C GLY A 108 -3.40 3.70 11.61
N PHE A 109 -4.09 3.18 10.58
CA PHE A 109 -3.52 3.05 9.25
C PHE A 109 -3.90 4.22 8.34
N GLY A 110 -2.90 4.80 7.67
CA GLY A 110 -3.09 5.72 6.54
C GLY A 110 -3.36 4.93 5.26
N ALA A 111 -4.60 4.45 5.09
CA ALA A 111 -4.95 3.64 3.93
C ALA A 111 -5.45 4.48 2.76
N ARG A 112 -5.04 4.10 1.54
CA ARG A 112 -5.62 4.58 0.29
C ARG A 112 -6.66 3.56 -0.18
N VAL A 113 -7.83 4.01 -0.60
CA VAL A 113 -8.94 3.15 -0.98
C VAL A 113 -9.44 3.56 -2.36
N ALA A 114 -9.46 2.62 -3.28
CA ALA A 114 -10.04 2.85 -4.61
C ALA A 114 -11.01 1.74 -4.98
N SER A 115 -12.08 2.10 -5.69
CA SER A 115 -13.02 1.18 -6.28
C SER A 115 -13.06 1.35 -7.79
N ALA A 116 -13.12 0.24 -8.52
CA ALA A 116 -13.23 0.17 -9.97
C ALA A 116 -13.85 -1.17 -10.39
N SER A 117 -14.28 -1.29 -11.64
CA SER A 117 -14.83 -2.54 -12.18
C SER A 117 -13.77 -3.63 -12.40
N THR A 118 -12.49 -3.29 -12.35
CA THR A 118 -11.38 -4.25 -12.49
C THR A 118 -10.39 -4.12 -11.35
N TYR A 119 -9.84 -5.25 -10.89
CA TYR A 119 -8.81 -5.29 -9.87
C TYR A 119 -7.59 -4.44 -10.24
N GLY A 120 -7.11 -4.55 -11.49
CA GLY A 120 -5.95 -3.79 -11.96
C GLY A 120 -6.14 -2.28 -11.86
N CYS A 121 -7.30 -1.77 -12.27
CA CYS A 121 -7.62 -0.35 -12.16
C CYS A 121 -7.74 0.10 -10.70
N ALA A 122 -8.46 -0.64 -9.85
CA ALA A 122 -8.59 -0.31 -8.44
C ALA A 122 -7.21 -0.25 -7.75
N TRP A 123 -6.35 -1.23 -8.03
CA TRP A 123 -4.99 -1.26 -7.50
C TRP A 123 -4.16 -0.07 -7.97
N ALA A 124 -4.13 0.18 -9.27
CA ALA A 124 -3.38 1.27 -9.87
C ALA A 124 -3.78 2.63 -9.27
N VAL A 125 -5.08 2.88 -9.17
CA VAL A 125 -5.60 4.13 -8.61
C VAL A 125 -5.34 4.23 -7.11
N ALA A 126 -5.44 3.14 -6.35
CA ALA A 126 -5.11 3.14 -4.93
C ALA A 126 -3.63 3.48 -4.69
N HIS A 127 -2.72 2.93 -5.48
CA HIS A 127 -1.26 3.11 -5.30
C HIS A 127 -0.74 4.41 -5.89
N TYR A 128 -1.20 4.79 -7.08
CA TYR A 128 -0.60 5.87 -7.88
C TYR A 128 -1.55 7.05 -8.15
N GLY A 129 -2.85 6.88 -7.95
CA GLY A 129 -3.82 7.96 -8.16
C GLY A 129 -3.57 9.18 -7.26
N PRO A 130 -4.07 10.36 -7.62
CA PRO A 130 -3.83 11.61 -6.88
C PRO A 130 -4.55 11.65 -5.52
N HIS A 131 -5.59 10.86 -5.34
CA HIS A 131 -6.47 10.93 -4.17
C HIS A 131 -6.34 9.69 -3.28
N GLY A 132 -6.45 9.87 -1.96
CA GLY A 132 -6.46 8.77 -0.99
C GLY A 132 -7.79 7.97 -0.98
N LEU A 133 -8.84 8.51 -1.59
CA LEU A 133 -10.14 7.86 -1.77
C LEU A 133 -10.64 8.14 -3.19
N ALA A 134 -10.95 7.10 -3.96
CA ALA A 134 -11.38 7.23 -5.34
C ALA A 134 -12.43 6.18 -5.74
N ILE A 135 -13.34 6.57 -6.62
CA ILE A 135 -14.28 5.68 -7.30
C ILE A 135 -14.11 5.89 -8.79
N VAL A 136 -13.81 4.84 -9.52
CA VAL A 136 -13.75 4.83 -10.98
C VAL A 136 -15.05 4.25 -11.50
N ALA A 137 -15.81 5.07 -12.21
CA ALA A 137 -17.08 4.62 -12.80
C ALA A 137 -16.83 3.54 -13.87
N PRO A 138 -17.75 2.56 -14.01
CA PRO A 138 -17.65 1.55 -15.05
C PRO A 138 -17.45 2.17 -16.45
N GLY A 139 -16.51 1.62 -17.21
CA GLY A 139 -16.14 2.11 -18.54
C GLY A 139 -15.14 3.27 -18.55
N ARG A 140 -14.75 3.81 -17.39
CA ARG A 140 -13.76 4.91 -17.28
C ARG A 140 -12.38 4.42 -16.79
N GLU A 141 -12.17 3.10 -16.72
CA GLU A 141 -10.94 2.50 -16.19
C GLU A 141 -9.71 2.92 -16.99
N ARG A 142 -9.81 2.90 -18.32
CA ARG A 142 -8.70 3.30 -19.19
C ARG A 142 -8.28 4.74 -18.97
N GLU A 143 -9.26 5.64 -18.83
CA GLU A 143 -9.00 7.06 -18.57
C GLU A 143 -8.37 7.27 -17.18
N ALA A 144 -8.88 6.55 -16.18
CA ALA A 144 -8.40 6.67 -14.80
C ALA A 144 -6.94 6.25 -14.62
N ILE A 145 -6.40 5.39 -15.50
CA ILE A 145 -5.02 4.89 -15.40
C ILE A 145 -4.08 5.47 -16.48
N ALA A 146 -4.59 6.23 -17.45
CA ALA A 146 -3.83 6.67 -18.62
C ALA A 146 -2.58 7.48 -18.27
N ASP A 147 -2.66 8.33 -17.25
CA ASP A 147 -1.58 9.22 -16.82
C ASP A 147 -0.78 8.66 -15.63
N LEU A 148 -1.06 7.41 -15.21
CA LEU A 148 -0.33 6.80 -14.11
C LEU A 148 1.01 6.23 -14.60
N PRO A 149 2.04 6.19 -13.74
CA PRO A 149 3.34 5.66 -14.12
C PRO A 149 3.27 4.17 -14.45
N VAL A 150 4.23 3.69 -15.25
CA VAL A 150 4.31 2.26 -15.69
C VAL A 150 4.24 1.28 -14.53
N GLY A 151 4.75 1.64 -13.36
CA GLY A 151 4.61 0.84 -12.12
C GLY A 151 3.16 0.51 -11.74
N ALA A 152 2.18 1.29 -12.21
CA ALA A 152 0.76 1.04 -12.00
C ALA A 152 0.26 -0.25 -12.71
N LEU A 153 1.02 -0.81 -13.63
CA LEU A 153 0.72 -2.06 -14.31
C LEU A 153 1.10 -3.32 -13.50
N ARG A 154 1.64 -3.17 -12.29
CA ARG A 154 2.12 -4.28 -11.44
C ARG A 154 3.19 -5.16 -12.13
N LEU A 155 3.96 -4.58 -12.99
CA LEU A 155 5.07 -5.27 -13.64
C LEU A 155 6.20 -5.57 -12.65
N SER A 156 7.01 -6.59 -12.93
CA SER A 156 8.22 -6.79 -12.15
C SER A 156 9.14 -5.56 -12.29
N PRO A 157 9.96 -5.25 -11.27
CA PRO A 157 10.89 -4.12 -11.36
C PRO A 157 11.76 -4.16 -12.63
N GLU A 158 12.25 -5.36 -12.99
CA GLU A 158 13.06 -5.58 -14.20
C GLU A 158 12.31 -5.21 -15.50
N THR A 159 11.00 -5.55 -15.56
CA THR A 159 10.16 -5.22 -16.73
C THR A 159 9.80 -3.74 -16.75
N ALA A 160 9.55 -3.14 -15.57
CA ALA A 160 9.24 -1.73 -15.46
C ALA A 160 10.43 -0.84 -15.85
N ASP A 161 11.65 -1.21 -15.43
CA ASP A 161 12.89 -0.50 -15.79
C ASP A 161 13.15 -0.54 -17.29
N GLY A 162 12.90 -1.70 -17.95
CA GLY A 162 13.06 -1.84 -19.39
C GLY A 162 12.00 -1.09 -20.25
N LEU A 163 10.89 -0.66 -19.67
CA LEU A 163 9.86 0.13 -20.34
C LEU A 163 9.98 1.65 -20.07
N GLY A 164 10.84 2.03 -19.14
CA GLY A 164 11.08 3.43 -18.75
C GLY A 164 12.25 4.09 -19.48
N GLU A 165 12.95 3.35 -20.35
CA GLU A 165 13.96 3.86 -21.28
C GLU A 165 13.32 4.17 -22.65
#